data_5e0ab6bdb4bb9bff4d08dc2a07d6bbdc
#
_entry.id   5e0ab6bdb4bb9bff4d08dc2a07d6bbdc
#
_cell.length_a   1.000
_cell.length_b   1.000
_cell.length_c   1.000
_cell.angle_alpha   90.00
_cell.angle_beta   90.00
_cell.angle_gamma   90.00
#
_symmetry.space_group_name_H-M   'P 1'
#
loop_
_entity.id
_entity.type
_entity.pdbx_description
1 polymer ?
#
loop_
_entity_poly.entity_id
_entity_poly.type
_entity_poly.pdbx_seq_one_letter_code
_entity_poly.pdbx_strand_id
1 'polypeptide(L)'
;MTDSRAAAVWGQVAAHAAGHGRRVSVADVVPVAVSSAQLGGAWLVVARGADPDFVMCVTDAVGEQLAELQLTTGEGPCHDVLASAGPVLAADLGDTESIRRWPGFTPAARQLGAGAVFALPLTVGAIRAGVLGLYRGSSGPLKDGQLGDLLILADAATVLLLSSAYGNGETEDQAWVDGQARELALHRAEIDQATGMLTVQLGVSVAEAFARLRAYAYSQDRRLADVAGDIVARRLRLPRDQHPRGGP
;
A
#
# COMPACT_ATOMS: atom_id res chain seq x y z
N MET A 1 3.03 -31.81 -5.02
CA MET A 1 3.92 -30.79 -5.65
C MET A 1 3.78 -29.39 -5.04
N THR A 2 2.61 -28.99 -4.56
CA THR A 2 2.36 -27.69 -3.89
C THR A 2 3.13 -27.51 -2.59
N ASP A 3 3.19 -28.53 -1.72
CA ASP A 3 3.87 -28.44 -0.41
C ASP A 3 5.39 -28.22 -0.51
N SER A 4 6.06 -28.86 -1.49
CA SER A 4 7.50 -28.67 -1.69
C SER A 4 7.84 -27.25 -2.17
N ARG A 5 6.96 -26.65 -2.99
CA ARG A 5 7.12 -25.27 -3.48
C ARG A 5 6.91 -24.27 -2.37
N ALA A 6 5.86 -24.45 -1.57
CA ALA A 6 5.59 -23.59 -0.42
C ALA A 6 6.76 -23.65 0.60
N ALA A 7 7.27 -24.84 0.90
CA ALA A 7 8.43 -25.00 1.77
C ALA A 7 9.68 -24.29 1.24
N ALA A 8 9.92 -24.33 -0.08
CA ALA A 8 11.04 -23.62 -0.70
C ALA A 8 10.89 -22.08 -0.58
N VAL A 9 9.69 -21.55 -0.82
CA VAL A 9 9.40 -20.12 -0.70
C VAL A 9 9.54 -19.65 0.76
N TRP A 10 8.99 -20.41 1.73
CA TRP A 10 9.17 -20.12 3.15
C TRP A 10 10.64 -20.17 3.57
N GLY A 11 11.41 -21.12 3.00
CA GLY A 11 12.85 -21.21 3.21
C GLY A 11 13.60 -19.96 2.77
N GLN A 12 13.19 -19.33 1.67
CA GLN A 12 13.77 -18.06 1.20
C GLN A 12 13.46 -16.90 2.17
N VAL A 13 12.23 -16.80 2.66
CA VAL A 13 11.84 -15.79 3.66
C VAL A 13 12.63 -15.96 4.96
N ALA A 14 12.76 -17.22 5.44
CA ALA A 14 13.53 -17.53 6.64
C ALA A 14 15.02 -17.23 6.45
N ALA A 15 15.61 -17.57 5.29
CA ALA A 15 17.00 -17.27 4.98
C ALA A 15 17.26 -15.75 4.91
N HIS A 16 16.33 -14.97 4.35
CA HIS A 16 16.41 -13.50 4.33
C HIS A 16 16.45 -12.93 5.75
N ALA A 17 15.54 -13.35 6.63
CA ALA A 17 15.50 -12.91 8.03
C ALA A 17 16.79 -13.30 8.78
N ALA A 18 17.25 -14.56 8.61
CA ALA A 18 18.47 -15.05 9.23
C ALA A 18 19.72 -14.28 8.79
N GLY A 19 19.80 -13.89 7.50
CA GLY A 19 20.88 -13.06 6.99
C GLY A 19 20.97 -11.67 7.66
N HIS A 20 19.87 -11.21 8.28
CA HIS A 20 19.82 -9.97 9.06
C HIS A 20 19.82 -10.20 10.59
N GLY A 21 20.03 -11.44 11.05
CA GLY A 21 20.12 -11.77 12.47
C GLY A 21 18.82 -11.59 13.26
N ARG A 22 17.65 -11.65 12.60
CA ARG A 22 16.35 -11.40 13.23
C ARG A 22 15.32 -12.50 12.96
N ARG A 23 14.23 -12.47 13.71
CA ARG A 23 13.11 -13.38 13.48
C ARG A 23 12.39 -13.02 12.17
N VAL A 24 11.76 -14.04 11.57
CA VAL A 24 10.94 -13.85 10.36
C VAL A 24 9.78 -12.89 10.66
N SER A 25 9.64 -11.90 9.82
CA SER A 25 8.59 -10.89 9.88
C SER A 25 7.95 -10.66 8.51
N VAL A 26 6.85 -9.93 8.46
CA VAL A 26 6.20 -9.58 7.21
C VAL A 26 7.10 -8.73 6.30
N ALA A 27 8.02 -7.94 6.87
CA ALA A 27 8.96 -7.13 6.11
C ALA A 27 9.98 -7.96 5.32
N ASP A 28 10.19 -9.25 5.67
CA ASP A 28 11.07 -10.15 4.92
C ASP A 28 10.42 -10.68 3.64
N VAL A 29 9.09 -10.70 3.59
CA VAL A 29 8.35 -11.19 2.42
C VAL A 29 8.54 -10.25 1.22
N VAL A 30 8.54 -8.94 1.45
CA VAL A 30 8.54 -7.93 0.39
C VAL A 30 9.81 -8.00 -0.47
N PRO A 31 11.04 -7.98 0.08
CA PRO A 31 12.25 -8.12 -0.71
C PRO A 31 12.42 -9.52 -1.34
N VAL A 32 11.92 -10.57 -0.69
CA VAL A 32 11.91 -11.92 -1.28
C VAL A 32 10.98 -11.98 -2.50
N ALA A 33 9.83 -11.31 -2.45
CA ALA A 33 8.92 -11.22 -3.59
C ALA A 33 9.57 -10.52 -4.80
N VAL A 34 10.32 -9.44 -4.55
CA VAL A 34 11.08 -8.72 -5.60
C VAL A 34 12.13 -9.62 -6.22
N SER A 35 12.96 -10.28 -5.40
CA SER A 35 14.07 -11.10 -5.90
C SER A 35 13.59 -12.36 -6.62
N SER A 36 12.57 -13.06 -6.10
CA SER A 36 12.03 -14.29 -6.69
C SER A 36 11.39 -14.07 -8.06
N ALA A 37 10.73 -12.93 -8.25
CA ALA A 37 10.04 -12.59 -9.49
C ALA A 37 10.80 -11.59 -10.39
N GLN A 38 12.02 -11.19 -10.00
CA GLN A 38 12.85 -10.23 -10.73
C GLN A 38 12.08 -8.93 -11.05
N LEU A 39 11.45 -8.36 -10.02
CA LEU A 39 10.66 -7.14 -10.10
C LEU A 39 11.49 -5.91 -9.73
N GLY A 40 10.98 -4.72 -10.00
CA GLY A 40 11.63 -3.44 -9.67
C GLY A 40 11.55 -3.14 -8.18
N GLY A 41 10.40 -3.42 -7.58
CA GLY A 41 10.16 -3.24 -6.15
C GLY A 41 8.77 -3.73 -5.76
N ALA A 42 8.50 -3.63 -4.44
CA ALA A 42 7.26 -4.08 -3.85
C ALA A 42 6.90 -3.27 -2.59
N TRP A 43 5.64 -3.33 -2.21
CA TRP A 43 5.11 -2.74 -1.00
C TRP A 43 4.00 -3.60 -0.40
N LEU A 44 3.74 -3.42 0.87
CA LEU A 44 2.62 -4.02 1.55
C LEU A 44 1.73 -2.94 2.15
N VAL A 45 0.45 -3.00 1.81
CA VAL A 45 -0.59 -2.11 2.35
C VAL A 45 -1.49 -2.91 3.27
N VAL A 46 -1.75 -2.40 4.45
CA VAL A 46 -2.79 -2.93 5.35
C VAL A 46 -4.13 -2.36 4.92
N ALA A 47 -5.18 -3.16 5.01
CA ALA A 47 -6.54 -2.75 4.67
C ALA A 47 -7.38 -2.45 5.91
N ARG A 48 -8.30 -1.50 5.76
CA ARG A 48 -9.39 -1.27 6.71
C ARG A 48 -10.71 -1.48 5.97
N GLY A 49 -11.30 -2.66 6.15
CA GLY A 49 -12.50 -3.05 5.40
C GLY A 49 -12.18 -3.29 3.92
N ALA A 50 -12.78 -2.51 3.04
CA ALA A 50 -12.58 -2.62 1.58
C ALA A 50 -11.59 -1.60 1.01
N ASP A 51 -11.00 -0.75 1.85
CA ASP A 51 -10.08 0.30 1.40
C ASP A 51 -8.65 0.05 1.88
N PRO A 52 -7.64 0.41 1.07
CA PRO A 52 -6.26 0.49 1.54
C PRO A 52 -6.17 1.54 2.66
N ASP A 53 -5.48 1.20 3.74
CA ASP A 53 -5.43 2.04 4.92
C ASP A 53 -4.06 2.72 5.08
N PHE A 54 -3.00 1.94 5.16
CA PHE A 54 -1.65 2.48 5.24
C PHE A 54 -0.60 1.54 4.64
N VAL A 55 0.51 2.12 4.21
CA VAL A 55 1.69 1.40 3.76
C VAL A 55 2.46 0.90 4.98
N MET A 56 2.68 -0.41 5.08
CA MET A 56 3.37 -1.03 6.20
C MET A 56 4.87 -1.20 5.95
N CYS A 57 5.24 -1.59 4.74
CA CYS A 57 6.63 -1.73 4.33
C CYS A 57 6.76 -1.58 2.81
N VAL A 58 7.94 -1.15 2.39
CA VAL A 58 8.31 -0.95 0.99
C VAL A 58 9.75 -1.41 0.76
N THR A 59 10.12 -1.72 -0.48
CA THR A 59 11.51 -2.07 -0.82
C THR A 59 12.33 -0.89 -1.30
N ASP A 60 11.69 0.15 -1.84
CA ASP A 60 12.35 1.30 -2.48
C ASP A 60 11.42 2.52 -2.57
N ALA A 61 12.00 3.67 -2.91
CA ALA A 61 11.28 4.94 -2.99
C ALA A 61 10.19 4.96 -4.10
N VAL A 62 10.37 4.22 -5.19
CA VAL A 62 9.34 4.15 -6.26
C VAL A 62 8.15 3.35 -5.77
N GLY A 63 8.39 2.21 -5.10
CA GLY A 63 7.34 1.41 -4.46
C GLY A 63 6.54 2.21 -3.43
N GLU A 64 7.22 3.04 -2.62
CA GLU A 64 6.57 3.95 -1.68
C GLU A 64 5.66 4.96 -2.39
N GLN A 65 6.17 5.62 -3.43
CA GLN A 65 5.41 6.60 -4.21
C GLN A 65 4.21 5.97 -4.93
N LEU A 66 4.37 4.76 -5.48
CA LEU A 66 3.27 4.02 -6.12
C LEU A 66 2.19 3.60 -5.13
N ALA A 67 2.57 3.19 -3.92
CA ALA A 67 1.62 2.87 -2.87
C ALA A 67 0.85 4.12 -2.42
N GLU A 68 1.56 5.21 -2.16
CA GLU A 68 0.98 6.47 -1.72
C GLU A 68 0.10 7.14 -2.79
N LEU A 69 0.49 7.01 -4.07
CA LEU A 69 -0.30 7.48 -5.20
C LEU A 69 -1.69 6.84 -5.21
N GLN A 70 -1.79 5.53 -4.96
CA GLN A 70 -3.08 4.84 -4.89
C GLN A 70 -3.92 5.33 -3.70
N LEU A 71 -3.31 5.56 -2.53
CA LEU A 71 -4.00 6.16 -1.39
C LEU A 71 -4.51 7.56 -1.71
N THR A 72 -3.72 8.35 -2.42
CA THR A 72 -4.05 9.75 -2.77
C THR A 72 -5.12 9.82 -3.85
N THR A 73 -5.02 9.04 -4.92
CA THR A 73 -6.00 9.05 -6.01
C THR A 73 -7.30 8.32 -5.65
N GLY A 74 -7.24 7.37 -4.72
CA GLY A 74 -8.38 6.51 -4.38
C GLY A 74 -8.70 5.49 -5.47
N GLU A 75 -7.74 5.21 -6.34
CA GLU A 75 -7.85 4.23 -7.42
C GLU A 75 -6.51 3.51 -7.63
N GLY A 76 -6.53 2.43 -8.36
CA GLY A 76 -5.34 1.64 -8.68
C GLY A 76 -5.50 0.16 -8.35
N PRO A 77 -4.49 -0.67 -8.69
CA PRO A 77 -4.55 -2.11 -8.48
C PRO A 77 -4.85 -2.55 -7.06
N CYS A 78 -4.36 -1.85 -6.03
CA CYS A 78 -4.64 -2.20 -4.63
C CYS A 78 -6.12 -2.02 -4.25
N HIS A 79 -6.76 -0.96 -4.72
CA HIS A 79 -8.19 -0.74 -4.51
C HIS A 79 -9.01 -1.85 -5.17
N ASP A 80 -8.66 -2.22 -6.39
CA ASP A 80 -9.39 -3.24 -7.14
C ASP A 80 -9.23 -4.64 -6.53
N VAL A 81 -8.05 -4.97 -5.99
CA VAL A 81 -7.83 -6.20 -5.21
C VAL A 81 -8.75 -6.25 -4.00
N LEU A 82 -8.84 -5.17 -3.26
CA LEU A 82 -9.70 -5.12 -2.06
C LEU A 82 -11.19 -5.18 -2.43
N ALA A 83 -11.58 -4.63 -3.56
CA ALA A 83 -12.95 -4.71 -4.06
C ALA A 83 -13.31 -6.12 -4.55
N SER A 84 -12.43 -6.75 -5.34
CA SER A 84 -12.69 -8.04 -6.02
C SER A 84 -12.28 -9.27 -5.23
N ALA A 85 -11.40 -9.12 -4.22
CA ALA A 85 -10.73 -10.20 -3.48
C ALA A 85 -9.89 -11.16 -4.38
N GLY A 86 -9.54 -10.73 -5.58
CA GLY A 86 -8.70 -11.48 -6.52
C GLY A 86 -7.46 -10.71 -6.93
N PRO A 87 -6.42 -11.40 -7.44
CA PRO A 87 -5.22 -10.75 -7.97
C PRO A 87 -5.56 -9.78 -9.11
N VAL A 88 -4.87 -8.63 -9.14
CA VAL A 88 -4.93 -7.68 -10.25
C VAL A 88 -3.55 -7.62 -10.89
N LEU A 89 -3.47 -7.99 -12.17
CA LEU A 89 -2.23 -8.15 -12.91
C LEU A 89 -2.20 -7.19 -14.11
N ALA A 90 -1.84 -5.93 -13.86
CA ALA A 90 -1.66 -4.92 -14.90
C ALA A 90 -0.28 -5.07 -15.55
N ALA A 91 -0.21 -5.91 -16.58
CA ALA A 91 1.02 -6.23 -17.28
C ALA A 91 1.54 -5.06 -18.14
N ASP A 92 0.70 -4.12 -18.50
CA ASP A 92 1.06 -2.92 -19.23
C ASP A 92 0.24 -1.72 -18.75
N LEU A 93 0.87 -0.81 -18.01
CA LEU A 93 0.24 0.45 -17.61
C LEU A 93 0.06 1.43 -18.79
N GLY A 94 0.65 1.15 -19.95
CA GLY A 94 0.49 1.95 -21.17
C GLY A 94 -0.73 1.58 -21.99
N ASP A 95 -1.40 0.49 -21.68
CA ASP A 95 -2.55 0.04 -22.43
C ASP A 95 -3.82 0.88 -22.17
N THR A 96 -4.74 0.85 -23.12
CA THR A 96 -6.00 1.63 -23.04
C THR A 96 -6.87 1.19 -21.87
N GLU A 97 -6.84 -0.08 -21.47
CA GLU A 97 -7.65 -0.61 -20.39
C GLU A 97 -7.14 -0.07 -19.03
N SER A 98 -5.83 -0.12 -18.79
CA SER A 98 -5.20 0.42 -17.58
C SER A 98 -5.45 1.92 -17.44
N ILE A 99 -5.32 2.69 -18.53
CA ILE A 99 -5.57 4.14 -18.54
C ILE A 99 -7.04 4.44 -18.24
N ARG A 100 -7.96 3.69 -18.83
CA ARG A 100 -9.40 3.87 -18.61
C ARG A 100 -9.81 3.49 -17.19
N ARG A 101 -9.20 2.42 -16.65
CA ARG A 101 -9.53 1.86 -15.33
C ARG A 101 -9.03 2.74 -14.19
N TRP A 102 -7.86 3.34 -14.36
CA TRP A 102 -7.21 4.16 -13.35
C TRP A 102 -6.66 5.46 -13.96
N PRO A 103 -7.54 6.41 -14.34
CA PRO A 103 -7.15 7.62 -15.07
C PRO A 103 -6.23 8.56 -14.28
N GLY A 104 -6.33 8.60 -12.96
CA GLY A 104 -5.44 9.40 -12.10
C GLY A 104 -4.16 8.65 -11.72
N PHE A 105 -4.24 7.33 -11.49
CA PHE A 105 -3.09 6.53 -11.10
C PHE A 105 -2.15 6.22 -12.27
N THR A 106 -2.68 5.72 -13.40
CA THR A 106 -1.86 5.17 -14.47
C THR A 106 -0.85 6.15 -15.08
N PRO A 107 -1.24 7.40 -15.44
CA PRO A 107 -0.29 8.36 -16.00
C PRO A 107 0.84 8.72 -15.01
N ALA A 108 0.50 8.93 -13.74
CA ALA A 108 1.46 9.27 -12.70
C ALA A 108 2.39 8.09 -12.38
N ALA A 109 1.87 6.86 -12.28
CA ALA A 109 2.67 5.66 -12.07
C ALA A 109 3.70 5.43 -13.19
N ARG A 110 3.33 5.72 -14.44
CA ARG A 110 4.26 5.67 -15.58
C ARG A 110 5.34 6.73 -15.50
N GLN A 111 5.04 7.93 -15.02
CA GLN A 111 6.04 8.98 -14.79
C GLN A 111 7.05 8.57 -13.70
N LEU A 112 6.62 7.79 -12.71
CA LEU A 112 7.48 7.19 -11.69
C LEU A 112 8.32 6.01 -12.24
N GLY A 113 8.14 5.64 -13.51
CA GLY A 113 8.89 4.58 -14.17
C GLY A 113 8.26 3.18 -14.06
N ALA A 114 7.03 3.04 -13.61
CA ALA A 114 6.34 1.76 -13.58
C ALA A 114 5.74 1.43 -14.97
N GLY A 115 6.18 0.33 -15.57
CA GLY A 115 5.61 -0.22 -16.82
C GLY A 115 4.53 -1.27 -16.55
N ALA A 116 4.63 -2.01 -15.45
CA ALA A 116 3.65 -3.01 -15.01
C ALA A 116 3.49 -2.97 -13.48
N VAL A 117 2.28 -3.23 -13.00
CA VAL A 117 1.96 -3.35 -11.56
C VAL A 117 1.13 -4.60 -11.32
N PHE A 118 1.48 -5.34 -10.29
CA PHE A 118 0.79 -6.53 -9.85
C PHE A 118 0.36 -6.34 -8.40
N ALA A 119 -0.87 -6.69 -8.08
CA ALA A 119 -1.40 -6.58 -6.74
C ALA A 119 -2.05 -7.91 -6.34
N LEU A 120 -1.69 -8.43 -5.16
CA LEU A 120 -2.14 -9.71 -4.65
C LEU A 120 -2.84 -9.52 -3.33
N PRO A 121 -4.01 -10.17 -3.11
CA PRO A 121 -4.76 -10.04 -1.88
C PRO A 121 -4.06 -10.76 -0.72
N LEU A 122 -4.06 -10.12 0.45
CA LEU A 122 -3.72 -10.73 1.72
C LEU A 122 -5.03 -11.05 2.44
N THR A 123 -5.49 -12.31 2.33
CA THR A 123 -6.83 -12.69 2.80
C THR A 123 -6.82 -13.96 3.63
N VAL A 124 -7.66 -14.00 4.68
CA VAL A 124 -7.99 -15.22 5.42
C VAL A 124 -9.50 -15.35 5.50
N GLY A 125 -10.05 -16.31 4.78
CA GLY A 125 -11.51 -16.45 4.66
C GLY A 125 -12.15 -15.18 4.10
N ALA A 126 -13.03 -14.55 4.86
CA ALA A 126 -13.68 -13.29 4.49
C ALA A 126 -12.88 -12.03 4.90
N ILE A 127 -11.80 -12.19 5.66
CA ILE A 127 -11.00 -11.06 6.16
C ILE A 127 -10.01 -10.63 5.08
N ARG A 128 -10.07 -9.36 4.70
CA ARG A 128 -9.11 -8.71 3.81
C ARG A 128 -8.12 -7.95 4.68
N ALA A 129 -6.94 -8.56 4.92
CA ALA A 129 -5.92 -7.98 5.79
C ALA A 129 -5.10 -6.91 5.09
N GLY A 130 -4.95 -7.00 3.77
CA GLY A 130 -4.16 -6.04 3.01
C GLY A 130 -3.91 -6.46 1.55
N VAL A 131 -2.90 -5.85 0.96
CA VAL A 131 -2.46 -6.09 -0.42
C VAL A 131 -0.94 -6.12 -0.47
N LEU A 132 -0.38 -7.11 -1.15
CA LEU A 132 1.01 -7.12 -1.60
C LEU A 132 1.05 -6.52 -3.01
N GLY A 133 1.56 -5.29 -3.11
CA GLY A 133 1.77 -4.59 -4.37
C GLY A 133 3.19 -4.80 -4.87
N LEU A 134 3.36 -4.92 -6.19
CA LEU A 134 4.65 -5.14 -6.84
C LEU A 134 4.68 -4.37 -8.16
N TYR A 135 5.85 -3.89 -8.55
CA TYR A 135 5.99 -3.21 -9.84
C TYR A 135 7.23 -3.66 -10.62
N ARG A 136 7.23 -3.37 -11.89
CA ARG A 136 8.37 -3.51 -12.79
C ARG A 136 8.44 -2.32 -13.73
N GLY A 137 9.67 -1.85 -14.04
CA GLY A 137 9.89 -0.72 -14.94
C GLY A 137 9.50 -0.99 -16.40
N SER A 138 9.57 -2.25 -16.85
CA SER A 138 9.13 -2.65 -18.19
C SER A 138 7.73 -3.25 -18.16
N SER A 139 6.94 -3.05 -19.20
CA SER A 139 5.70 -3.80 -19.44
C SER A 139 5.99 -5.29 -19.67
N GLY A 140 4.99 -6.11 -19.44
CA GLY A 140 4.99 -7.55 -19.69
C GLY A 140 4.36 -8.34 -18.54
N PRO A 141 3.78 -9.52 -18.82
CA PRO A 141 3.16 -10.38 -17.81
C PRO A 141 4.19 -10.99 -16.87
N LEU A 142 3.73 -11.51 -15.74
CA LEU A 142 4.52 -12.42 -14.92
C LEU A 142 4.83 -13.68 -15.71
N LYS A 143 6.07 -14.19 -15.59
CA LYS A 143 6.49 -15.43 -16.24
C LYS A 143 5.83 -16.63 -15.54
N ASP A 144 5.84 -17.77 -16.24
CA ASP A 144 5.33 -19.03 -15.71
C ASP A 144 5.97 -19.34 -14.34
N GLY A 145 5.11 -19.65 -13.40
CA GLY A 145 5.52 -19.96 -12.03
C GLY A 145 5.66 -18.74 -11.10
N GLN A 146 5.99 -17.54 -11.60
CA GLN A 146 6.15 -16.36 -10.73
C GLN A 146 4.88 -16.03 -9.95
N LEU A 147 3.73 -16.05 -10.62
CA LEU A 147 2.45 -15.81 -9.93
C LEU A 147 2.21 -16.81 -8.80
N GLY A 148 2.54 -18.10 -9.02
CA GLY A 148 2.39 -19.12 -7.99
C GLY A 148 3.29 -18.87 -6.76
N ASP A 149 4.55 -18.46 -6.96
CA ASP A 149 5.45 -18.09 -5.86
C ASP A 149 4.98 -16.84 -5.15
N LEU A 150 4.54 -15.84 -5.88
CA LEU A 150 4.02 -14.60 -5.32
C LEU A 150 2.73 -14.81 -4.52
N LEU A 151 1.85 -15.73 -4.93
CA LEU A 151 0.67 -16.10 -4.15
C LEU A 151 1.05 -16.77 -2.83
N ILE A 152 2.05 -17.68 -2.84
CA ILE A 152 2.56 -18.28 -1.61
C ILE A 152 3.17 -17.22 -0.69
N LEU A 153 3.88 -16.23 -1.26
CA LEU A 153 4.42 -15.10 -0.49
C LEU A 153 3.31 -14.20 0.07
N ALA A 154 2.23 -13.99 -0.67
CA ALA A 154 1.06 -13.26 -0.15
C ALA A 154 0.40 -14.01 1.02
N ASP A 155 0.28 -15.34 0.92
CA ASP A 155 -0.21 -16.17 2.03
C ASP A 155 0.73 -16.08 3.25
N ALA A 156 2.05 -16.15 3.03
CA ALA A 156 3.05 -15.99 4.09
C ALA A 156 2.96 -14.61 4.75
N ALA A 157 2.85 -13.54 3.96
CA ALA A 157 2.64 -12.18 4.46
C ALA A 157 1.38 -12.07 5.31
N THR A 158 0.30 -12.74 4.88
CA THR A 158 -0.97 -12.75 5.60
C THR A 158 -0.83 -13.39 6.98
N VAL A 159 -0.18 -14.56 7.05
CA VAL A 159 0.06 -15.27 8.32
C VAL A 159 0.91 -14.42 9.26
N LEU A 160 2.00 -13.84 8.76
CA LEU A 160 2.91 -13.01 9.56
C LEU A 160 2.26 -11.71 10.04
N LEU A 161 1.47 -11.07 9.18
CA LEU A 161 0.71 -9.87 9.52
C LEU A 161 -0.30 -10.13 10.66
N LEU A 162 -1.05 -11.21 10.56
CA LEU A 162 -2.01 -11.58 11.60
C LEU A 162 -1.32 -12.01 12.90
N SER A 163 -0.21 -12.74 12.80
CA SER A 163 0.57 -13.15 13.97
C SER A 163 1.11 -11.95 14.75
N SER A 164 1.55 -10.89 14.06
CA SER A 164 2.00 -9.64 14.69
C SER A 164 0.86 -8.87 15.37
N ALA A 165 -0.34 -8.92 14.81
CA ALA A 165 -1.50 -8.25 15.37
C ALA A 165 -2.06 -8.93 16.64
N TYR A 166 -1.86 -10.24 16.78
CA TYR A 166 -2.35 -11.04 17.93
C TYR A 166 -1.24 -11.42 18.93
N GLY A 167 0.03 -11.18 18.59
CA GLY A 167 1.17 -11.51 19.45
C GLY A 167 1.37 -10.45 20.53
N ASN A 168 1.07 -10.79 21.78
CA ASN A 168 1.47 -10.04 22.97
C ASN A 168 2.98 -10.23 23.21
N GLY A 169 3.84 -9.54 22.51
CA GLY A 169 5.28 -9.69 22.69
C GLY A 169 6.05 -8.47 22.17
N GLU A 170 6.28 -7.53 23.08
CA GLU A 170 7.40 -6.59 22.94
C GLU A 170 8.70 -7.42 22.97
N THR A 171 9.34 -7.58 21.82
CA THR A 171 10.70 -8.13 21.75
C THR A 171 11.58 -7.14 20.98
N GLU A 172 12.82 -6.97 21.45
CA GLU A 172 13.83 -6.05 20.91
C GLU A 172 14.14 -6.24 19.41
N ASP A 173 13.75 -7.36 18.81
CA ASP A 173 13.80 -7.61 17.36
C ASP A 173 12.81 -6.75 16.54
N GLN A 174 11.85 -6.11 17.20
CA GLN A 174 10.90 -5.15 16.64
C GLN A 174 11.61 -3.85 16.17
N ALA A 175 12.75 -3.51 16.72
CA ALA A 175 13.37 -2.19 16.56
C ALA A 175 13.83 -1.86 15.13
N TRP A 176 14.10 -2.86 14.27
CA TRP A 176 14.51 -2.58 12.89
C TRP A 176 13.31 -2.53 11.92
N VAL A 177 12.31 -3.37 12.11
CA VAL A 177 10.99 -3.23 11.48
C VAL A 177 10.37 -1.91 11.92
N ASP A 178 10.69 -1.46 13.14
CA ASP A 178 10.24 -0.22 13.77
C ASP A 178 10.77 1.07 13.12
N GLY A 179 11.92 1.09 12.47
CA GLY A 179 12.42 2.33 11.83
C GLY A 179 11.51 2.76 10.67
N GLN A 180 11.38 1.93 9.66
CA GLN A 180 10.56 2.23 8.47
C GLN A 180 9.07 2.09 8.76
N ALA A 181 8.66 1.05 9.47
CA ALA A 181 7.28 0.88 9.90
C ALA A 181 6.85 1.98 10.89
N ARG A 182 7.77 2.48 11.73
CA ARG A 182 7.51 3.59 12.64
C ARG A 182 7.35 4.91 11.88
N GLU A 183 8.17 5.17 10.87
CA GLU A 183 8.03 6.35 10.01
C GLU A 183 6.70 6.30 9.25
N LEU A 184 6.37 5.16 8.65
CA LEU A 184 5.09 4.94 7.96
C LEU A 184 3.89 5.02 8.94
N ALA A 185 4.04 4.52 10.18
CA ALA A 185 3.01 4.63 11.20
C ALA A 185 2.83 6.08 11.70
N LEU A 186 3.91 6.87 11.74
CA LEU A 186 3.83 8.31 12.05
C LEU A 186 3.09 9.06 10.95
N HIS A 187 3.41 8.80 9.70
CA HIS A 187 2.68 9.38 8.55
C HIS A 187 1.19 9.05 8.61
N ARG A 188 0.86 7.80 8.98
CA ARG A 188 -0.53 7.43 9.19
C ARG A 188 -1.19 8.19 10.32
N ALA A 189 -0.54 8.28 11.48
CA ALA A 189 -1.08 9.02 12.63
C ALA A 189 -1.32 10.49 12.26
N GLU A 190 -0.43 11.11 11.48
CA GLU A 190 -0.61 12.46 10.96
C GLU A 190 -1.82 12.57 10.02
N ILE A 191 -2.02 11.59 9.12
CA ILE A 191 -3.17 11.55 8.22
C ILE A 191 -4.48 11.41 9.02
N ASP A 192 -4.53 10.51 10.00
CA ASP A 192 -5.71 10.32 10.85
C ASP A 192 -6.01 11.59 11.68
N GLN A 193 -4.97 12.22 12.25
CA GLN A 193 -5.10 13.45 13.02
C GLN A 193 -5.55 14.62 12.15
N ALA A 194 -4.95 14.80 10.96
CA ALA A 194 -5.35 15.82 10.00
C ALA A 194 -6.80 15.64 9.58
N THR A 195 -7.21 14.40 9.29
CA THR A 195 -8.60 14.07 8.95
C THR A 195 -9.55 14.46 10.07
N GLY A 196 -9.22 14.13 11.35
CA GLY A 196 -10.00 14.54 12.50
C GLY A 196 -10.10 16.06 12.66
N MET A 197 -8.99 16.77 12.43
CA MET A 197 -8.99 18.25 12.47
C MET A 197 -9.86 18.85 11.37
N LEU A 198 -9.81 18.29 10.16
CA LEU A 198 -10.64 18.72 9.03
C LEU A 198 -12.13 18.46 9.26
N THR A 199 -12.49 17.35 9.90
CA THR A 199 -13.88 17.06 10.32
C THR A 199 -14.47 18.21 11.11
N VAL A 200 -13.72 18.71 12.11
CA VAL A 200 -14.15 19.86 12.94
C VAL A 200 -14.08 21.18 12.16
N GLN A 201 -12.98 21.39 11.41
CA GLN A 201 -12.78 22.64 10.68
C GLN A 201 -13.86 22.87 9.61
N LEU A 202 -14.22 21.83 8.87
CA LEU A 202 -15.12 21.91 7.71
C LEU A 202 -16.57 21.59 8.08
N GLY A 203 -16.81 20.92 9.22
CA GLY A 203 -18.14 20.47 9.65
C GLY A 203 -18.68 19.31 8.80
N VAL A 204 -17.80 18.40 8.38
CA VAL A 204 -18.12 17.27 7.48
C VAL A 204 -17.85 15.94 8.16
N SER A 205 -18.30 14.84 7.56
CA SER A 205 -17.98 13.48 8.03
C SER A 205 -16.48 13.16 7.91
N VAL A 206 -16.01 12.14 8.64
CA VAL A 206 -14.62 11.65 8.55
C VAL A 206 -14.28 11.24 7.12
N ALA A 207 -15.18 10.50 6.46
CA ALA A 207 -14.97 10.06 5.08
C ALA A 207 -14.85 11.24 4.11
N GLU A 208 -15.68 12.26 4.27
CA GLU A 208 -15.62 13.46 3.44
C GLU A 208 -14.38 14.30 3.74
N ALA A 209 -13.98 14.44 5.01
CA ALA A 209 -12.75 15.12 5.40
C ALA A 209 -11.53 14.45 4.76
N PHE A 210 -11.45 13.12 4.79
CA PHE A 210 -10.39 12.36 4.16
C PHE A 210 -10.40 12.50 2.62
N ALA A 211 -11.58 12.47 1.99
CA ALA A 211 -11.70 12.70 0.55
C ALA A 211 -11.20 14.09 0.14
N ARG A 212 -11.50 15.13 0.94
CA ARG A 212 -11.01 16.49 0.70
C ARG A 212 -9.52 16.63 0.91
N LEU A 213 -8.96 15.95 1.91
CA LEU A 213 -7.52 15.90 2.15
C LEU A 213 -6.79 15.29 0.94
N ARG A 214 -7.28 14.16 0.44
CA ARG A 214 -6.74 13.51 -0.78
C ARG A 214 -6.84 14.41 -2.00
N ALA A 215 -8.03 14.99 -2.25
CA ALA A 215 -8.25 15.88 -3.40
C ALA A 215 -7.31 17.07 -3.36
N TYR A 216 -7.07 17.65 -2.19
CA TYR A 216 -6.12 18.75 -2.03
C TYR A 216 -4.69 18.29 -2.33
N ALA A 217 -4.23 17.18 -1.74
CA ALA A 217 -2.90 16.62 -1.97
C ALA A 217 -2.67 16.36 -3.47
N TYR A 218 -3.64 15.73 -4.14
CA TYR A 218 -3.60 15.48 -5.58
C TYR A 218 -3.54 16.78 -6.40
N SER A 219 -4.37 17.78 -6.06
CA SER A 219 -4.42 19.06 -6.80
C SER A 219 -3.14 19.89 -6.69
N GLN A 220 -2.37 19.67 -5.62
CA GLN A 220 -1.11 20.35 -5.34
C GLN A 220 0.12 19.53 -5.73
N ASP A 221 -0.08 18.34 -6.31
CA ASP A 221 1.01 17.39 -6.63
C ASP A 221 1.92 17.14 -5.42
N ARG A 222 1.29 16.95 -4.23
CA ARG A 222 1.99 16.74 -2.95
C ARG A 222 1.63 15.40 -2.34
N ARG A 223 2.55 14.84 -1.57
CA ARG A 223 2.30 13.61 -0.79
C ARG A 223 1.19 13.86 0.24
N LEU A 224 0.33 12.86 0.40
CA LEU A 224 -0.77 12.94 1.36
C LEU A 224 -0.27 13.17 2.79
N ALA A 225 0.82 12.50 3.18
CA ALA A 225 1.47 12.64 4.48
C ALA A 225 2.01 14.07 4.72
N ASP A 226 2.64 14.70 3.71
CA ASP A 226 3.17 16.07 3.82
C ASP A 226 2.06 17.10 4.02
N VAL A 227 0.96 16.92 3.29
CA VAL A 227 -0.22 17.79 3.44
C VAL A 227 -0.85 17.60 4.82
N ALA A 228 -0.95 16.36 5.28
CA ALA A 228 -1.46 16.02 6.61
C ALA A 228 -0.59 16.64 7.72
N GLY A 229 0.74 16.50 7.62
CA GLY A 229 1.69 17.11 8.55
C GLY A 229 1.57 18.63 8.62
N ASP A 230 1.35 19.31 7.48
CA ASP A 230 1.11 20.75 7.44
C ASP A 230 -0.20 21.15 8.14
N ILE A 231 -1.24 20.35 8.01
CA ILE A 231 -2.52 20.60 8.69
C ILE A 231 -2.38 20.38 10.19
N VAL A 232 -1.74 19.29 10.62
CA VAL A 232 -1.47 19.00 12.03
C VAL A 232 -0.64 20.11 12.67
N ALA A 233 0.41 20.56 11.98
CA ALA A 233 1.25 21.68 12.41
C ALA A 233 0.58 23.06 12.23
N ARG A 234 -0.67 23.11 11.78
CA ARG A 234 -1.44 24.35 11.52
C ARG A 234 -0.80 25.30 10.52
N ARG A 235 0.09 24.81 9.67
CA ARG A 235 0.67 25.58 8.56
C ARG A 235 -0.28 25.67 7.35
N LEU A 236 -1.21 24.72 7.24
CA LEU A 236 -2.20 24.64 6.18
C LEU A 236 -3.61 24.57 6.76
N ARG A 237 -4.56 25.27 6.13
CA ARG A 237 -5.99 25.14 6.38
C ARG A 237 -6.71 24.99 5.05
N LEU A 238 -7.57 23.99 4.93
CA LEU A 238 -8.40 23.85 3.74
C LEU A 238 -9.56 24.86 3.76
N PRO A 239 -9.89 25.48 2.60
CA PRO A 239 -11.03 26.38 2.53
C PRO A 239 -12.33 25.64 2.81
N ARG A 240 -13.26 26.30 3.50
CA ARG A 240 -14.65 25.83 3.56
C ARG A 240 -15.29 26.08 2.21
N ASP A 241 -16.04 25.11 1.68
CA ASP A 241 -16.86 25.36 0.50
C ASP A 241 -17.81 26.51 0.84
N GLN A 242 -17.70 27.59 0.09
CA GLN A 242 -18.73 28.60 0.08
C GLN A 242 -19.91 28.01 -0.70
N HIS A 243 -20.81 27.28 -0.02
CA HIS A 243 -22.12 27.05 -0.58
C HIS A 243 -22.73 28.44 -0.83
N PRO A 244 -23.09 28.81 -2.06
CA PRO A 244 -23.94 29.97 -2.23
C PRO A 244 -25.20 29.68 -1.42
N ARG A 245 -25.40 30.41 -0.33
CA ARG A 245 -26.67 30.39 0.39
C ARG A 245 -27.71 30.74 -0.65
N GLY A 246 -28.53 29.75 -1.01
CA GLY A 246 -29.71 29.99 -1.80
C GLY A 246 -30.45 31.16 -1.15
N GLY A 247 -30.55 32.28 -1.90
CA GLY A 247 -31.39 33.38 -1.51
C GLY A 247 -32.86 32.93 -1.51
N PRO A 248 -33.71 33.68 -0.79
CA PRO A 248 -35.12 33.37 -0.63
C PRO A 248 -35.90 33.40 -1.94
#